data_53190a9c49e45e4cdef4f063f70d9b9c
#
_entry.id   53190a9c49e45e4cdef4f063f70d9b9c
#
_cell.length_a   1.000
_cell.length_b   1.000
_cell.length_c   1.000
_cell.angle_alpha   90.00
_cell.angle_beta   90.00
_cell.angle_gamma   90.00
#
_symmetry.space_group_name_H-M   'P 1'
#
loop_
_entity.id
_entity.type
_entity.pdbx_description
1 polymer ?
#
loop_
_entity_poly.entity_id
_entity_poly.type
_entity_poly.pdbx_seq_one_letter_code
_entity_poly.pdbx_strand_id
1 'polypeptide(L)'
;MPSKSLEVEYPGMPEFKVQVAFLSRETLQQIRKKATKTSFKNRQPVEELNEELFLDLYVKAAVKGWSGLKLKYLEQLAPVDLAGQDLDAELEYSEENALYLMKNSTNFDSFVSEQVTDLGNFSTSK
;
A
#
# COMPACT_ATOMS: atom_id res chain seq x y z
N MET A 1 -4.25 -18.49 11.40
CA MET A 1 -5.19 -17.38 11.62
C MET A 1 -5.20 -16.46 10.41
N PRO A 2 -6.35 -16.21 9.83
CA PRO A 2 -6.40 -15.25 8.74
C PRO A 2 -6.07 -13.85 9.23
N SER A 3 -5.44 -13.08 8.37
CA SER A 3 -5.13 -11.69 8.69
C SER A 3 -6.42 -10.88 8.73
N LYS A 4 -6.53 -10.02 9.72
CA LYS A 4 -7.67 -9.14 9.85
C LYS A 4 -7.51 -7.96 8.88
N SER A 5 -8.56 -7.64 8.15
CA SER A 5 -8.57 -6.48 7.27
C SER A 5 -9.65 -5.50 7.74
N LEU A 6 -9.47 -4.26 7.38
CA LEU A 6 -10.35 -3.17 7.80
C LEU A 6 -10.52 -2.20 6.64
N GLU A 7 -11.76 -1.73 6.46
CA GLU A 7 -12.04 -0.67 5.49
C GLU A 7 -11.92 0.68 6.18
N VAL A 8 -11.06 1.54 5.65
CA VAL A 8 -10.76 2.84 6.25
C VAL A 8 -11.05 3.94 5.23
N GLU A 9 -11.78 4.97 5.66
CA GLU A 9 -12.05 6.13 4.83
C GLU A 9 -10.79 6.96 4.68
N TYR A 10 -10.47 7.36 3.45
CA TYR A 10 -9.31 8.21 3.19
C TYR A 10 -9.63 9.65 3.59
N PRO A 11 -8.78 10.29 4.39
CA PRO A 11 -9.03 11.67 4.86
C PRO A 11 -9.22 12.65 3.71
N GLY A 12 -10.26 13.46 3.77
CA GLY A 12 -10.55 14.45 2.74
C GLY A 12 -11.24 13.91 1.50
N MET A 13 -11.47 12.61 1.44
CA MET A 13 -12.11 11.95 0.30
C MET A 13 -13.19 11.01 0.81
N PRO A 14 -14.37 11.53 1.15
CA PRO A 14 -15.38 10.76 1.90
C PRO A 14 -15.91 9.53 1.18
N GLU A 15 -15.80 9.48 -0.14
CA GLU A 15 -16.26 8.32 -0.90
C GLU A 15 -15.18 7.26 -1.09
N PHE A 16 -13.92 7.64 -0.87
CA PHE A 16 -12.78 6.75 -1.10
C PHE A 16 -12.47 5.96 0.18
N LYS A 17 -12.64 4.65 0.10
CA LYS A 17 -12.37 3.75 1.21
C LYS A 17 -11.36 2.70 0.77
N VAL A 18 -10.40 2.43 1.62
CA VAL A 18 -9.32 1.49 1.33
C VAL A 18 -9.41 0.32 2.30
N GLN A 19 -9.35 -0.90 1.77
CA GLN A 19 -9.25 -2.09 2.61
C GLN A 19 -7.78 -2.37 2.88
N VAL A 20 -7.40 -2.33 4.14
CA VAL A 20 -6.04 -2.56 4.57
C VAL A 20 -5.98 -3.74 5.53
N ALA A 21 -4.88 -4.47 5.51
CA ALA A 21 -4.65 -5.57 6.44
C ALA A 21 -3.60 -5.14 7.45
N PHE A 22 -3.77 -5.59 8.69
CA PHE A 22 -2.76 -5.35 9.71
C PHE A 22 -1.50 -6.17 9.39
N LEU A 23 -0.35 -5.52 9.42
CA LEU A 23 0.92 -6.19 9.22
C LEU A 23 1.71 -6.18 10.53
N SER A 24 1.86 -7.36 11.12
CA SER A 24 2.65 -7.50 12.33
C SER A 24 4.13 -7.30 12.01
N ARG A 25 4.91 -7.06 13.06
CA ARG A 25 6.37 -6.97 12.91
C ARG A 25 6.94 -8.22 12.26
N GLU A 26 6.42 -9.38 12.63
CA GLU A 26 6.87 -10.65 12.08
C GLU A 26 6.59 -10.74 10.57
N THR A 27 5.39 -10.35 10.16
CA THR A 27 5.04 -10.33 8.75
C THR A 27 5.92 -9.37 7.97
N LEU A 28 6.19 -8.19 8.53
CA LEU A 28 7.07 -7.22 7.88
C LEU A 28 8.50 -7.75 7.75
N GLN A 29 8.98 -8.45 8.76
CA GLN A 29 10.31 -9.07 8.71
C GLN A 29 10.38 -10.16 7.65
N GLN A 30 9.32 -10.95 7.50
CA GLN A 30 9.27 -11.97 6.47
C GLN A 30 9.27 -11.36 5.06
N ILE A 31 8.54 -10.28 4.88
CA ILE A 31 8.51 -9.55 3.60
C ILE A 31 9.90 -9.01 3.29
N ARG A 32 10.55 -8.40 4.27
CA ARG A 32 11.90 -7.87 4.11
C ARG A 32 12.89 -8.99 3.77
N LYS A 33 12.77 -10.12 4.44
CA LYS A 33 13.65 -11.26 4.20
C LYS A 33 13.49 -11.79 2.78
N LYS A 34 12.26 -11.89 2.28
CA LYS A 34 12.01 -12.35 0.92
C LYS A 34 12.56 -11.38 -0.12
N ALA A 35 12.62 -10.11 0.20
CA ALA A 35 13.11 -9.08 -0.70
C ALA A 35 14.63 -8.84 -0.57
N THR A 36 15.26 -9.49 0.38
CA THR A 36 16.70 -9.34 0.61
C THR A 36 17.45 -10.42 -0.14
N LYS A 37 18.49 -10.01 -0.84
CA LYS A 37 19.35 -10.91 -1.59
C LYS A 37 20.75 -10.86 -1.02
N THR A 38 21.36 -12.02 -0.82
CA THR A 38 22.75 -12.11 -0.39
C THR A 38 23.66 -12.19 -1.61
N SER A 39 24.64 -11.32 -1.70
CA SER A 39 25.67 -11.37 -2.71
C SER A 39 27.03 -11.35 -2.03
N PHE A 40 28.09 -11.62 -2.78
CA PHE A 40 29.44 -11.64 -2.23
C PHE A 40 30.28 -10.55 -2.89
N LYS A 41 30.90 -9.73 -2.06
CA LYS A 41 31.86 -8.72 -2.51
C LYS A 41 33.13 -8.92 -1.70
N ASN A 42 34.26 -9.05 -2.40
CA ASN A 42 35.54 -9.27 -1.75
C ASN A 42 35.50 -10.47 -0.80
N ARG A 43 34.80 -11.53 -1.19
CA ARG A 43 34.66 -12.78 -0.43
C ARG A 43 33.87 -12.64 0.86
N GLN A 44 33.14 -11.51 1.02
CA GLN A 44 32.30 -11.32 2.19
C GLN A 44 30.84 -11.26 1.77
N PRO A 45 29.95 -11.87 2.56
CA PRO A 45 28.54 -11.79 2.26
C PRO A 45 28.01 -10.38 2.49
N VAL A 46 27.24 -9.88 1.53
CA VAL A 46 26.60 -8.58 1.63
C VAL A 46 25.11 -8.79 1.36
N GLU A 47 24.29 -8.31 2.26
CA GLU A 47 22.85 -8.37 2.09
C GLU A 47 22.36 -7.09 1.44
N GLU A 48 21.60 -7.23 0.39
CA GLU A 48 21.02 -6.09 -0.32
C GLU A 48 19.51 -6.25 -0.39
N LEU A 49 18.79 -5.21 0.02
CA LEU A 49 17.35 -5.17 -0.07
C LEU A 49 16.95 -4.73 -1.48
N ASN A 50 16.12 -5.54 -2.14
CA ASN A 50 15.49 -5.14 -3.40
C ASN A 50 14.25 -4.32 -3.04
N GLU A 51 14.37 -3.01 -3.13
CA GLU A 51 13.28 -2.11 -2.72
C GLU A 51 12.02 -2.26 -3.56
N GLU A 52 12.16 -2.54 -4.85
CA GLU A 52 11.00 -2.76 -5.72
C GLU A 52 10.25 -4.01 -5.31
N LEU A 53 10.97 -5.10 -5.07
CA LEU A 53 10.36 -6.35 -4.63
C LEU A 53 9.74 -6.18 -3.24
N PHE A 54 10.43 -5.47 -2.34
CA PHE A 54 9.90 -5.20 -1.01
C PHE A 54 8.57 -4.45 -1.10
N LEU A 55 8.54 -3.40 -1.91
CA LEU A 55 7.32 -2.60 -2.07
C LEU A 55 6.19 -3.42 -2.69
N ASP A 56 6.49 -4.22 -3.70
CA ASP A 56 5.49 -5.09 -4.33
C ASP A 56 4.87 -6.06 -3.32
N LEU A 57 5.70 -6.73 -2.54
CA LEU A 57 5.24 -7.67 -1.52
C LEU A 57 4.47 -6.95 -0.41
N TYR A 58 4.94 -5.77 -0.02
CA TYR A 58 4.30 -4.96 1.01
C TYR A 58 2.90 -4.54 0.58
N VAL A 59 2.78 -4.00 -0.64
CA VAL A 59 1.49 -3.53 -1.16
C VAL A 59 0.50 -4.69 -1.26
N LYS A 60 0.94 -5.83 -1.76
CA LYS A 60 0.07 -7.01 -1.86
C LYS A 60 -0.43 -7.48 -0.50
N ALA A 61 0.40 -7.35 0.53
CA ALA A 61 0.04 -7.76 1.88
C ALA A 61 -0.84 -6.72 2.57
N ALA A 62 -0.58 -5.44 2.33
CA ALA A 62 -1.20 -4.34 3.06
C ALA A 62 -2.52 -3.86 2.46
N VAL A 63 -2.56 -3.65 1.14
CA VAL A 63 -3.73 -3.10 0.45
C VAL A 63 -4.51 -4.24 -0.19
N LYS A 64 -5.73 -4.47 0.30
CA LYS A 64 -6.56 -5.58 -0.16
C LYS A 64 -7.64 -5.17 -1.14
N GLY A 65 -7.92 -3.88 -1.23
CA GLY A 65 -8.93 -3.37 -2.14
C GLY A 65 -9.24 -1.93 -1.85
N TRP A 66 -10.03 -1.32 -2.68
CA TRP A 66 -10.61 -0.01 -2.40
C TRP A 66 -11.90 0.19 -3.19
N SER A 67 -12.65 1.22 -2.82
CA SER A 67 -13.84 1.64 -3.55
C SER A 67 -13.94 3.17 -3.49
N GLY A 68 -14.64 3.74 -4.45
CA GLY A 68 -14.90 5.17 -4.46
C GLY A 68 -13.70 6.05 -4.83
N LEU A 69 -12.67 5.49 -5.45
CA LEU A 69 -11.54 6.29 -5.92
C LEU A 69 -11.87 6.91 -7.26
N LYS A 70 -12.50 8.07 -7.24
CA LYS A 70 -12.82 8.80 -8.45
C LYS A 70 -11.56 9.43 -9.04
N LEU A 71 -11.52 9.60 -10.35
CA LEU A 71 -10.35 10.19 -11.01
C LEU A 71 -10.06 11.60 -10.51
N LYS A 72 -11.09 12.35 -10.12
CA LYS A 72 -10.87 13.68 -9.54
C LYS A 72 -10.07 13.63 -8.24
N TYR A 73 -10.17 12.53 -7.48
CA TYR A 73 -9.36 12.35 -6.28
C TYR A 73 -7.95 11.90 -6.63
N LEU A 74 -7.81 11.14 -7.72
CA LEU A 74 -6.51 10.66 -8.16
C LEU A 74 -5.54 11.80 -8.49
N GLU A 75 -6.04 12.89 -9.03
CA GLU A 75 -5.22 14.09 -9.29
C GLU A 75 -4.58 14.64 -8.03
N GLN A 76 -5.25 14.48 -6.88
CA GLN A 76 -4.74 14.95 -5.61
C GLN A 76 -3.73 14.00 -4.99
N LEU A 77 -3.72 12.75 -5.44
CA LEU A 77 -2.83 11.72 -4.91
C LEU A 77 -1.55 11.57 -5.72
N ALA A 78 -1.64 11.68 -7.02
CA ALA A 78 -0.52 11.38 -7.90
C ALA A 78 -0.48 12.34 -9.11
N PRO A 79 0.71 12.54 -9.71
CA PRO A 79 0.84 13.44 -10.86
C PRO A 79 0.36 12.76 -12.14
N VAL A 80 -0.95 12.69 -12.33
CA VAL A 80 -1.56 12.07 -13.49
C VAL A 80 -2.23 13.12 -14.37
N ASP A 81 -2.24 12.89 -15.68
CA ASP A 81 -2.92 13.74 -16.63
C ASP A 81 -4.28 13.11 -16.94
N LEU A 82 -5.34 13.78 -16.51
CA LEU A 82 -6.70 13.30 -16.68
C LEU A 82 -7.47 14.10 -17.75
N ALA A 83 -6.75 14.82 -18.60
CA ALA A 83 -7.37 15.59 -19.67
C ALA A 83 -8.21 14.66 -20.57
N GLY A 84 -9.46 15.02 -20.79
CA GLY A 84 -10.36 14.20 -21.60
C GLY A 84 -10.96 13.01 -20.89
N GLN A 85 -10.67 12.84 -19.61
CA GLN A 85 -11.22 11.73 -18.82
C GLN A 85 -12.45 12.18 -18.04
N ASP A 86 -13.33 11.23 -17.75
CA ASP A 86 -14.48 11.47 -16.88
C ASP A 86 -14.01 11.48 -15.42
N LEU A 87 -14.00 12.65 -14.82
CA LEU A 87 -13.48 12.81 -13.44
C LEU A 87 -14.36 12.13 -12.39
N ASP A 88 -15.59 11.77 -12.73
CA ASP A 88 -16.46 11.03 -11.83
C ASP A 88 -16.34 9.52 -12.00
N ALA A 89 -15.59 9.05 -12.99
CA ALA A 89 -15.30 7.65 -13.15
C ALA A 89 -14.37 7.18 -12.04
N GLU A 90 -14.50 5.92 -11.64
CA GLU A 90 -13.67 5.37 -10.58
C GLU A 90 -12.53 4.56 -11.16
N LEU A 91 -11.36 4.68 -10.51
CA LEU A 91 -10.23 3.81 -10.79
C LEU A 91 -10.44 2.52 -10.00
N GLU A 92 -10.55 1.41 -10.72
CA GLU A 92 -10.74 0.12 -10.08
C GLU A 92 -9.47 -0.33 -9.34
N TYR A 93 -9.68 -1.09 -8.27
CA TYR A 93 -8.56 -1.68 -7.56
C TYR A 93 -7.89 -2.75 -8.42
N SER A 94 -6.57 -2.72 -8.46
CA SER A 94 -5.74 -3.81 -8.93
C SER A 94 -4.42 -3.72 -8.21
N GLU A 95 -3.67 -4.81 -8.20
CA GLU A 95 -2.35 -4.80 -7.58
C GLU A 95 -1.43 -3.80 -8.29
N GLU A 96 -1.54 -3.69 -9.60
CA GLU A 96 -0.79 -2.71 -10.38
C GLU A 96 -1.12 -1.28 -9.98
N ASN A 97 -2.41 -0.95 -9.88
CA ASN A 97 -2.85 0.39 -9.51
C ASN A 97 -2.44 0.73 -8.09
N ALA A 98 -2.53 -0.24 -7.18
CA ALA A 98 -2.10 -0.04 -5.80
C ALA A 98 -0.61 0.24 -5.72
N LEU A 99 0.18 -0.52 -6.46
CA LEU A 99 1.63 -0.32 -6.51
C LEU A 99 1.98 1.04 -7.10
N TYR A 100 1.27 1.46 -8.16
CA TYR A 100 1.45 2.77 -8.76
C TYR A 100 1.23 3.89 -7.74
N LEU A 101 0.14 3.81 -6.98
CA LEU A 101 -0.15 4.83 -5.97
C LEU A 101 0.89 4.83 -4.85
N MET A 102 1.34 3.68 -4.41
CA MET A 102 2.37 3.62 -3.37
C MET A 102 3.69 4.22 -3.84
N LYS A 103 4.02 4.05 -5.11
CA LYS A 103 5.26 4.61 -5.67
C LYS A 103 5.16 6.10 -5.95
N ASN A 104 4.00 6.59 -6.33
CA ASN A 104 3.85 7.95 -6.86
C ASN A 104 3.10 8.90 -5.95
N SER A 105 2.57 8.42 -4.84
CA SER A 105 1.85 9.26 -3.89
C SER A 105 2.40 9.08 -2.49
N THR A 106 3.16 10.06 -2.04
CA THR A 106 3.69 10.06 -0.67
C THR A 106 2.56 10.05 0.35
N ASN A 107 1.48 10.78 0.06
CA ASN A 107 0.33 10.84 0.96
C ASN A 107 -0.36 9.49 1.09
N PHE A 108 -0.55 8.79 -0.02
CA PHE A 108 -1.16 7.47 0.01
C PHE A 108 -0.28 6.47 0.75
N ASP A 109 1.03 6.49 0.50
CA ASP A 109 1.99 5.64 1.19
C ASP A 109 1.96 5.87 2.69
N SER A 110 2.00 7.13 3.12
CA SER A 110 1.93 7.48 4.55
C SER A 110 0.63 7.01 5.17
N PHE A 111 -0.49 7.20 4.48
CA PHE A 111 -1.79 6.75 4.97
C PHE A 111 -1.81 5.23 5.18
N VAL A 112 -1.40 4.47 4.17
CA VAL A 112 -1.39 3.01 4.26
C VAL A 112 -0.47 2.54 5.38
N SER A 113 0.73 3.11 5.44
CA SER A 113 1.73 2.71 6.45
C SER A 113 1.22 2.95 7.87
N GLU A 114 0.51 4.05 8.10
CA GLU A 114 -0.09 4.32 9.41
C GLU A 114 -1.18 3.32 9.73
N GLN A 115 -2.04 3.01 8.76
CA GLN A 115 -3.17 2.13 9.02
C GLN A 115 -2.75 0.70 9.28
N VAL A 116 -1.81 0.17 8.50
CA VAL A 116 -1.44 -1.25 8.59
C VAL A 116 -0.64 -1.57 9.84
N THR A 117 0.00 -0.59 10.46
CA THR A 117 0.81 -0.80 11.66
C THR A 117 0.12 -0.35 12.94
N ASP A 118 -1.03 0.27 12.84
CA ASP A 118 -1.77 0.72 14.01
C ASP A 118 -2.67 -0.40 14.54
N LEU A 119 -2.16 -1.10 15.52
CA LEU A 119 -2.91 -2.19 16.15
C LEU A 119 -4.25 -1.72 16.70
N GLY A 120 -4.33 -0.46 17.11
CA GLY A 120 -5.59 0.10 17.64
C GLY A 120 -6.72 0.06 16.65
N ASN A 121 -6.43 0.20 15.34
CA ASN A 121 -7.44 0.12 14.31
C ASN A 121 -8.06 -1.28 14.21
N PHE A 122 -7.28 -2.31 14.51
CA PHE A 122 -7.67 -3.70 14.29
C PHE A 122 -8.10 -4.40 15.57
N SER A 123 -7.75 -3.87 16.73
CA SER A 123 -8.08 -4.46 18.02
C SER A 123 -9.39 -3.94 18.59
N THR A 124 -10.01 -2.99 17.94
CA THR A 124 -11.27 -2.40 18.40
C THR A 124 -12.38 -3.43 18.25
N SER A 125 -12.96 -3.79 19.35
CA SER A 125 -14.06 -4.75 19.40
C SER A 125 -15.37 -4.09 19.79
N LYS A 126 -15.49 -2.85 19.51
CA LYS A 126 -16.66 -2.08 19.89
C LYS A 126 -17.83 -2.27 18.96
#